data_8e4b9cb550c00b784b34a01bdd8b8239
#
_entry.id   8e4b9cb550c00b784b34a01bdd8b8239
#
_cell.length_a   1.000
_cell.length_b   1.000
_cell.length_c   1.000
_cell.angle_alpha   90.00
_cell.angle_beta   90.00
_cell.angle_gamma   90.00
#
_symmetry.space_group_name_H-M   'P 1'
#
loop_
_entity.id
_entity.type
_entity.pdbx_description
1 polymer ?
#
loop_
_entity_poly.entity_id
_entity_poly.type
_entity_poly.pdbx_seq_one_letter_code
_entity_poly.pdbx_strand_id
1 'polypeptide(L)'
;VIKKTYDKIHMFDVKINNKEKHQESSLFKAGSKIIYAKINNIKLGMTICYDLRFPNLYRQLAKKDCEIILVPAAFTRPTGKDHWEVLNRSRAIENNVFIVATGMCGNHHMKRKTYGYSLIADPWGNIVNGAKNKPSILNSIINISDVKKIRKKIPSLKYE
;
A
#
# COMPACT_ATOMS: atom_id res chain seq x y z
N VAL A 1 18.13 -15.03 3.15
CA VAL A 1 18.90 -13.80 3.36
C VAL A 1 17.98 -12.58 3.24
N ILE A 2 17.94 -11.71 4.26
CA ILE A 2 17.21 -10.43 4.22
C ILE A 2 17.96 -9.49 3.28
N LYS A 3 17.29 -9.00 2.23
CA LYS A 3 17.88 -8.08 1.24
C LYS A 3 17.69 -6.60 1.62
N LYS A 4 16.52 -6.23 2.14
CA LYS A 4 16.17 -4.87 2.56
C LYS A 4 15.16 -4.91 3.71
N THR A 5 15.18 -3.89 4.54
CA THR A 5 14.20 -3.61 5.59
C THR A 5 13.63 -2.22 5.40
N TYR A 6 12.38 -2.01 5.81
CA TYR A 6 11.71 -0.72 5.78
C TYR A 6 11.11 -0.44 7.15
N ASP A 7 11.49 0.69 7.74
CA ASP A 7 10.86 1.22 8.94
C ASP A 7 9.77 2.18 8.52
N LYS A 8 8.55 1.93 8.98
CA LYS A 8 7.35 2.73 8.67
C LYS A 8 7.61 4.21 8.96
N ILE A 9 7.32 5.08 7.99
CA ILE A 9 7.58 6.53 8.10
C ILE A 9 6.46 7.22 8.87
N HIS A 10 5.20 6.94 8.54
CA HIS A 10 4.06 7.66 9.09
C HIS A 10 3.37 6.84 10.18
N MET A 11 3.51 7.28 11.44
CA MET A 11 2.88 6.62 12.59
C MET A 11 1.36 6.89 12.62
N PHE A 12 0.61 5.86 13.03
CA PHE A 12 -0.84 5.92 13.11
C PHE A 12 -1.29 6.51 14.45
N ASP A 13 -1.15 7.82 14.58
CA ASP A 13 -1.60 8.60 15.74
C ASP A 13 -2.90 9.29 15.38
N VAL A 14 -4.03 8.63 15.65
CA VAL A 14 -5.35 9.11 15.23
C VAL A 14 -6.40 8.87 16.29
N LYS A 15 -7.41 9.74 16.29
CA LYS A 15 -8.66 9.56 17.02
C LYS A 15 -9.76 9.37 15.98
N ILE A 16 -10.26 8.13 15.81
CA ILE A 16 -11.31 7.82 14.84
C ILE A 16 -12.67 8.29 15.41
N ASN A 17 -12.88 8.03 16.70
CA ASN A 17 -14.05 8.48 17.45
C ASN A 17 -13.72 8.51 18.94
N ASN A 18 -14.72 8.79 19.82
CA ASN A 18 -14.50 8.90 21.26
C ASN A 18 -14.09 7.56 21.93
N LYS A 19 -14.30 6.42 21.26
CA LYS A 19 -13.98 5.08 21.79
C LYS A 19 -12.77 4.44 21.12
N GLU A 20 -12.28 5.00 20.00
CA GLU A 20 -11.18 4.42 19.21
C GLU A 20 -10.10 5.47 18.94
N LYS A 21 -9.05 5.41 19.77
CA LYS A 21 -7.83 6.21 19.66
C LYS A 21 -6.65 5.28 19.47
N HIS A 22 -5.75 5.64 18.58
CA HIS A 22 -4.48 4.95 18.33
C HIS A 22 -3.33 5.95 18.51
N GLN A 23 -2.24 5.50 19.11
CA GLN A 23 -1.03 6.28 19.32
C GLN A 23 0.19 5.38 19.10
N GLU A 24 0.47 5.09 17.82
CA GLU A 24 1.54 4.17 17.43
C GLU A 24 2.93 4.72 17.79
N SER A 25 3.11 6.04 17.73
CA SER A 25 4.37 6.71 18.09
C SER A 25 4.78 6.54 19.57
N SER A 26 3.84 6.16 20.44
CA SER A 26 4.16 5.84 21.85
C SER A 26 4.90 4.52 22.00
N LEU A 27 4.84 3.63 21.01
CA LEU A 27 5.41 2.28 21.04
C LEU A 27 6.55 2.09 20.03
N PHE A 28 6.53 2.83 18.93
CA PHE A 28 7.47 2.65 17.83
C PHE A 28 8.08 3.98 17.38
N LYS A 29 9.34 3.93 17.00
CA LYS A 29 10.04 5.07 16.37
C LYS A 29 9.76 5.08 14.87
N ALA A 30 9.42 6.25 14.34
CA ALA A 30 9.22 6.43 12.91
C ALA A 30 10.53 6.26 12.13
N GLY A 31 10.45 5.62 10.97
CA GLY A 31 11.50 5.63 9.96
C GLY A 31 11.57 6.99 9.24
N SER A 32 12.61 7.17 8.44
CA SER A 32 12.81 8.41 7.65
C SER A 32 13.24 8.13 6.21
N LYS A 33 13.50 6.88 5.87
CA LYS A 33 14.09 6.52 4.57
C LYS A 33 13.07 5.85 3.65
N ILE A 34 13.02 6.29 2.41
CA ILE A 34 12.26 5.64 1.34
C ILE A 34 13.07 4.44 0.85
N ILE A 35 12.50 3.25 0.97
CA ILE A 35 13.17 1.99 0.66
C ILE A 35 12.46 1.27 -0.48
N TYR A 36 13.25 0.72 -1.39
CA TYR A 36 12.80 -0.26 -2.37
C TYR A 36 13.80 -1.42 -2.46
N ALA A 37 13.30 -2.59 -2.83
CA ALA A 37 14.12 -3.75 -3.16
C ALA A 37 14.12 -3.97 -4.67
N LYS A 38 15.19 -4.56 -5.20
CA LYS A 38 15.26 -5.02 -6.60
C LYS A 38 15.30 -6.55 -6.60
N ILE A 39 14.34 -7.16 -7.28
CA ILE A 39 14.22 -8.62 -7.44
C ILE A 39 14.00 -8.90 -8.92
N ASN A 40 14.87 -9.70 -9.52
CA ASN A 40 14.82 -10.06 -10.96
C ASN A 40 14.58 -8.83 -11.88
N ASN A 41 15.33 -7.75 -11.63
CA ASN A 41 15.25 -6.47 -12.34
C ASN A 41 13.95 -5.66 -12.10
N ILE A 42 13.02 -6.12 -11.29
CA ILE A 42 11.81 -5.39 -10.89
C ILE A 42 12.09 -4.64 -9.58
N LYS A 43 11.76 -3.35 -9.52
CA LYS A 43 11.85 -2.54 -8.31
C LYS A 43 10.52 -2.57 -7.55
N LEU A 44 10.60 -3.02 -6.29
CA LEU A 44 9.46 -3.11 -5.38
C LEU A 44 9.59 -2.04 -4.29
N GLY A 45 8.72 -1.04 -4.31
CA GLY A 45 8.62 -0.03 -3.26
C GLY A 45 8.00 -0.62 -1.99
N MET A 46 8.47 -0.18 -0.83
CA MET A 46 8.01 -0.67 0.47
C MET A 46 7.26 0.44 1.21
N THR A 47 6.04 0.15 1.64
CA THR A 47 5.22 1.02 2.50
C THR A 47 4.52 0.16 3.55
N ILE A 48 3.97 0.75 4.62
CA ILE A 48 3.22 0.04 5.64
C ILE A 48 1.97 0.83 6.03
N CYS A 49 0.80 0.23 5.83
CA CYS A 49 -0.49 0.61 6.42
C CYS A 49 -0.82 2.11 6.28
N TYR A 50 -0.57 2.91 7.31
CA TYR A 50 -0.90 4.35 7.36
C TYR A 50 -0.16 5.17 6.32
N ASP A 51 1.01 4.69 5.84
CA ASP A 51 1.75 5.29 4.71
C ASP A 51 0.86 5.46 3.46
N LEU A 52 -0.18 4.62 3.30
CA LEU A 52 -1.13 4.70 2.20
C LEU A 52 -1.81 6.08 2.06
N ARG A 53 -1.92 6.84 3.17
CA ARG A 53 -2.53 8.17 3.16
C ARG A 53 -1.62 9.30 2.69
N PHE A 54 -0.34 9.01 2.44
CA PHE A 54 0.67 10.00 2.10
C PHE A 54 1.12 9.87 0.65
N PRO A 55 0.49 10.58 -0.30
CA PRO A 55 0.73 10.42 -1.74
C PRO A 55 2.18 10.67 -2.14
N ASN A 56 2.86 11.61 -1.48
CA ASN A 56 4.24 11.97 -1.79
C ASN A 56 5.21 10.78 -1.65
N LEU A 57 5.03 9.90 -0.65
CA LEU A 57 5.84 8.69 -0.51
C LEU A 57 5.74 7.79 -1.75
N TYR A 58 4.54 7.59 -2.25
CA TYR A 58 4.26 6.78 -3.45
C TYR A 58 4.85 7.43 -4.69
N ARG A 59 4.69 8.76 -4.81
CA ARG A 59 5.28 9.54 -5.90
C ARG A 59 6.79 9.40 -5.94
N GLN A 60 7.45 9.50 -4.79
CA GLN A 60 8.90 9.36 -4.73
C GLN A 60 9.38 7.93 -5.04
N LEU A 61 8.64 6.89 -4.65
CA LEU A 61 8.90 5.51 -5.05
C LEU A 61 8.76 5.34 -6.56
N ALA A 62 7.72 5.90 -7.16
CA ALA A 62 7.51 5.85 -8.61
C ALA A 62 8.61 6.60 -9.39
N LYS A 63 9.08 7.77 -8.88
CA LYS A 63 10.23 8.50 -9.44
C LYS A 63 11.57 7.76 -9.31
N LYS A 64 11.67 6.78 -8.40
CA LYS A 64 12.79 5.82 -8.32
C LYS A 64 12.60 4.60 -9.24
N ASP A 65 11.65 4.66 -10.17
CA ASP A 65 11.25 3.60 -11.10
C ASP A 65 10.73 2.33 -10.42
N CYS A 66 10.13 2.42 -9.25
CA CYS A 66 9.38 1.30 -8.72
C CYS A 66 8.22 0.96 -9.65
N GLU A 67 8.05 -0.32 -9.91
CA GLU A 67 7.01 -0.86 -10.80
C GLU A 67 5.86 -1.48 -9.99
N ILE A 68 6.18 -1.94 -8.77
CA ILE A 68 5.25 -2.49 -7.80
C ILE A 68 5.47 -1.77 -6.47
N ILE A 69 4.40 -1.44 -5.75
CA ILE A 69 4.48 -0.96 -4.37
C ILE A 69 3.70 -1.89 -3.46
N LEU A 70 4.34 -2.33 -2.39
CA LEU A 70 3.78 -3.25 -1.39
C LEU A 70 3.13 -2.45 -0.26
N VAL A 71 1.93 -2.86 0.16
CA VAL A 71 1.13 -2.20 1.21
C VAL A 71 0.59 -3.22 2.20
N PRO A 72 1.43 -3.84 3.04
CA PRO A 72 0.93 -4.62 4.17
C PRO A 72 0.23 -3.71 5.19
N ALA A 73 -0.93 -4.11 5.68
CA ALA A 73 -1.74 -3.26 6.54
C ALA A 73 -2.64 -4.04 7.51
N ALA A 74 -2.87 -3.46 8.68
CA ALA A 74 -3.93 -3.82 9.61
C ALA A 74 -4.93 -2.66 9.68
N PHE A 75 -5.58 -2.36 8.55
CA PHE A 75 -6.51 -1.23 8.43
C PHE A 75 -7.72 -1.42 9.35
N THR A 76 -8.13 -0.39 10.06
CA THR A 76 -9.32 -0.45 10.92
C THR A 76 -10.57 -0.67 10.07
N ARG A 77 -11.55 -1.40 10.58
CA ARG A 77 -12.75 -1.72 9.81
C ARG A 77 -13.56 -0.49 9.38
N PRO A 78 -13.76 0.55 10.24
CA PRO A 78 -14.50 1.74 9.82
C PRO A 78 -13.83 2.45 8.63
N THR A 79 -12.55 2.77 8.76
CA THR A 79 -11.82 3.49 7.70
C THR A 79 -11.52 2.62 6.49
N GLY A 80 -11.40 1.30 6.69
CA GLY A 80 -11.14 0.36 5.60
C GLY A 80 -12.30 0.28 4.62
N LYS A 81 -13.54 0.27 5.12
CA LYS A 81 -14.75 0.22 4.30
C LYS A 81 -14.80 1.35 3.27
N ASP A 82 -14.43 2.55 3.68
CA ASP A 82 -14.61 3.74 2.84
C ASP A 82 -13.30 4.14 2.10
N HIS A 83 -12.13 3.77 2.63
CA HIS A 83 -10.86 4.32 2.14
C HIS A 83 -9.92 3.29 1.52
N TRP A 84 -9.97 2.00 1.92
CA TRP A 84 -8.96 1.02 1.55
C TRP A 84 -8.81 0.84 0.04
N GLU A 85 -9.90 0.51 -0.65
CA GLU A 85 -9.87 0.29 -2.09
C GLU A 85 -9.56 1.57 -2.85
N VAL A 86 -10.27 2.66 -2.53
CA VAL A 86 -10.12 3.96 -3.19
C VAL A 86 -8.68 4.44 -3.12
N LEU A 87 -8.03 4.42 -1.94
CA LEU A 87 -6.65 4.87 -1.79
C LEU A 87 -5.67 3.98 -2.56
N ASN A 88 -5.80 2.65 -2.48
CA ASN A 88 -4.90 1.75 -3.21
C ASN A 88 -4.99 1.95 -4.73
N ARG A 89 -6.21 2.08 -5.27
CA ARG A 89 -6.44 2.37 -6.69
C ARG A 89 -5.90 3.75 -7.08
N SER A 90 -6.12 4.77 -6.25
CA SER A 90 -5.56 6.11 -6.49
C SER A 90 -4.03 6.07 -6.55
N ARG A 91 -3.37 5.38 -5.60
CA ARG A 91 -1.90 5.22 -5.64
C ARG A 91 -1.41 4.50 -6.89
N ALA A 92 -2.15 3.52 -7.38
CA ALA A 92 -1.82 2.83 -8.63
C ALA A 92 -1.92 3.77 -9.84
N ILE A 93 -3.03 4.49 -9.96
CA ILE A 93 -3.34 5.38 -11.09
C ILE A 93 -2.36 6.56 -11.16
N GLU A 94 -2.25 7.32 -10.08
CA GLU A 94 -1.47 8.57 -10.06
C GLU A 94 0.05 8.35 -10.23
N ASN A 95 0.52 7.13 -9.90
CA ASN A 95 1.94 6.78 -9.96
C ASN A 95 2.28 5.78 -11.08
N ASN A 96 1.26 5.32 -11.83
CA ASN A 96 1.40 4.34 -12.92
C ASN A 96 2.19 3.10 -12.48
N VAL A 97 1.80 2.48 -11.36
CA VAL A 97 2.44 1.31 -10.74
C VAL A 97 1.42 0.24 -10.39
N PHE A 98 1.86 -1.01 -10.24
CA PHE A 98 1.06 -2.01 -9.54
C PHE A 98 1.07 -1.75 -8.03
N ILE A 99 -0.08 -1.91 -7.39
CA ILE A 99 -0.20 -1.94 -5.94
C ILE A 99 -0.54 -3.35 -5.51
N VAL A 100 0.26 -3.92 -4.60
CA VAL A 100 -0.01 -5.20 -3.95
C VAL A 100 -0.28 -4.92 -2.48
N ALA A 101 -1.56 -4.91 -2.12
CA ALA A 101 -2.04 -4.51 -0.80
C ALA A 101 -2.56 -5.73 -0.03
N THR A 102 -1.85 -6.10 1.05
CA THR A 102 -2.24 -7.20 1.93
C THR A 102 -2.88 -6.65 3.20
N GLY A 103 -4.17 -6.92 3.38
CA GLY A 103 -4.96 -6.48 4.53
C GLY A 103 -5.15 -7.60 5.55
N MET A 104 -4.68 -7.40 6.78
CA MET A 104 -5.03 -8.28 7.89
C MET A 104 -6.54 -8.30 8.08
N CYS A 105 -7.15 -9.46 8.19
CA CYS A 105 -8.59 -9.62 8.38
C CYS A 105 -8.90 -10.21 9.76
N GLY A 106 -10.13 -9.98 10.24
CA GLY A 106 -10.70 -10.67 11.40
C GLY A 106 -10.89 -9.81 12.64
N ASN A 107 -11.20 -10.51 13.73
CA ASN A 107 -11.37 -9.95 15.05
C ASN A 107 -10.14 -10.26 15.91
N HIS A 108 -9.59 -9.26 16.57
CA HIS A 108 -8.37 -9.37 17.36
C HIS A 108 -8.65 -9.10 18.84
N HIS A 109 -7.62 -9.25 19.67
CA HIS A 109 -7.70 -8.94 21.09
C HIS A 109 -8.24 -7.51 21.32
N MET A 110 -8.86 -7.26 22.48
CA MET A 110 -9.49 -5.97 22.86
C MET A 110 -10.58 -5.49 21.88
N LYS A 111 -11.34 -6.39 21.25
CA LYS A 111 -12.44 -6.06 20.32
C LYS A 111 -11.97 -5.32 19.06
N ARG A 112 -10.68 -5.23 18.80
CA ARG A 112 -10.14 -4.64 17.58
C ARG A 112 -10.57 -5.47 16.36
N LYS A 113 -11.07 -4.80 15.32
CA LYS A 113 -11.48 -5.42 14.06
C LYS A 113 -10.72 -4.81 12.91
N THR A 114 -10.15 -5.67 12.06
CA THR A 114 -9.48 -5.22 10.83
C THR A 114 -10.33 -5.49 9.61
N TYR A 115 -10.08 -4.73 8.54
CA TYR A 115 -10.95 -4.69 7.38
C TYR A 115 -10.72 -5.90 6.45
N GLY A 116 -9.47 -6.32 6.26
CA GLY A 116 -9.11 -7.34 5.28
C GLY A 116 -9.09 -6.80 3.86
N TYR A 117 -9.77 -7.48 2.94
CA TYR A 117 -9.92 -7.08 1.54
C TYR A 117 -8.59 -6.81 0.85
N SER A 118 -7.64 -7.74 0.99
CA SER A 118 -6.38 -7.71 0.23
C SER A 118 -6.68 -7.58 -1.26
N LEU A 119 -5.87 -6.81 -1.98
CA LEU A 119 -6.11 -6.56 -3.40
C LEU A 119 -4.80 -6.35 -4.18
N ILE A 120 -4.88 -6.57 -5.48
CA ILE A 120 -3.86 -6.18 -6.45
C ILE A 120 -4.52 -5.20 -7.42
N ALA A 121 -3.99 -3.99 -7.52
CA ALA A 121 -4.42 -2.99 -8.49
C ALA A 121 -3.36 -2.81 -9.58
N ASP A 122 -3.79 -2.72 -10.85
CA ASP A 122 -2.93 -2.44 -11.98
C ASP A 122 -2.65 -0.92 -12.13
N PRO A 123 -1.71 -0.50 -12.99
CA PRO A 123 -1.40 0.92 -13.21
C PRO A 123 -2.56 1.75 -13.78
N TRP A 124 -3.61 1.12 -14.29
CA TRP A 124 -4.84 1.79 -14.76
C TRP A 124 -5.88 1.93 -13.64
N GLY A 125 -5.66 1.28 -12.49
CA GLY A 125 -6.55 1.28 -11.34
C GLY A 125 -7.59 0.16 -11.33
N ASN A 126 -7.50 -0.82 -12.23
CA ASN A 126 -8.34 -2.00 -12.18
C ASN A 126 -7.90 -2.92 -11.04
N ILE A 127 -8.86 -3.56 -10.37
CA ILE A 127 -8.57 -4.63 -9.42
C ILE A 127 -8.33 -5.92 -10.21
N VAL A 128 -7.06 -6.32 -10.27
CA VAL A 128 -6.63 -7.57 -10.95
C VAL A 128 -7.11 -8.80 -10.17
N ASN A 129 -7.03 -8.73 -8.84
CA ASN A 129 -7.50 -9.78 -7.94
C ASN A 129 -7.78 -9.18 -6.56
N GLY A 130 -8.71 -9.79 -5.81
CA GLY A 130 -9.07 -9.31 -4.49
C GLY A 130 -9.65 -10.40 -3.58
N ALA A 131 -9.35 -10.32 -2.29
CA ALA A 131 -9.93 -11.15 -1.24
C ALA A 131 -11.11 -10.43 -0.57
N LYS A 132 -11.90 -11.19 0.18
CA LYS A 132 -12.90 -10.68 1.13
C LYS A 132 -12.28 -10.57 2.53
N ASN A 133 -13.12 -10.27 3.53
CA ASN A 133 -12.69 -10.25 4.94
C ASN A 133 -12.59 -11.67 5.53
N LYS A 134 -11.73 -12.50 4.94
CA LYS A 134 -11.37 -13.84 5.44
C LYS A 134 -9.94 -14.19 5.03
N PRO A 135 -9.24 -15.06 5.77
CA PRO A 135 -7.92 -15.55 5.38
C PRO A 135 -7.97 -16.16 3.98
N SER A 136 -7.07 -15.71 3.10
CA SER A 136 -7.03 -16.13 1.71
C SER A 136 -5.61 -15.97 1.15
N ILE A 137 -5.29 -16.78 0.15
CA ILE A 137 -4.11 -16.60 -0.70
C ILE A 137 -4.60 -16.03 -2.02
N LEU A 138 -4.06 -14.87 -2.43
CA LEU A 138 -4.27 -14.30 -3.74
C LEU A 138 -3.10 -14.69 -4.64
N ASN A 139 -3.40 -15.30 -5.77
CA ASN A 139 -2.43 -15.65 -6.77
C ASN A 139 -2.79 -14.97 -8.10
N SER A 140 -1.85 -14.24 -8.71
CA SER A 140 -2.08 -13.50 -9.95
C SER A 140 -0.82 -13.40 -10.78
N ILE A 141 -1.00 -13.44 -12.08
CA ILE A 141 0.05 -13.11 -13.05
C ILE A 141 -0.15 -11.67 -13.47
N ILE A 142 0.90 -10.85 -13.34
CA ILE A 142 0.91 -9.45 -13.76
C ILE A 142 1.96 -9.23 -14.83
N ASN A 143 1.66 -8.37 -15.80
CA ASN A 143 2.61 -8.02 -16.85
C ASN A 143 3.29 -6.69 -16.53
N ILE A 144 4.54 -6.74 -16.08
CA ILE A 144 5.32 -5.54 -15.70
C ILE A 144 5.48 -4.55 -16.84
N SER A 145 5.43 -5.00 -18.09
CA SER A 145 5.52 -4.09 -19.25
C SER A 145 4.37 -3.07 -19.30
N ASP A 146 3.24 -3.36 -18.66
CA ASP A 146 2.10 -2.45 -18.63
C ASP A 146 2.42 -1.15 -17.87
N VAL A 147 3.30 -1.18 -16.88
CA VAL A 147 3.82 0.03 -16.23
C VAL A 147 4.43 0.97 -17.25
N LYS A 148 5.31 0.46 -18.12
CA LYS A 148 5.98 1.27 -19.16
C LYS A 148 4.97 1.79 -20.20
N LYS A 149 4.00 0.95 -20.62
CA LYS A 149 2.96 1.35 -21.55
C LYS A 149 2.11 2.49 -21.00
N ILE A 150 1.67 2.38 -19.74
CA ILE A 150 0.83 3.39 -19.11
C ILE A 150 1.61 4.69 -18.85
N ARG A 151 2.86 4.61 -18.36
CA ARG A 151 3.73 5.79 -18.21
C ARG A 151 3.99 6.53 -19.52
N LYS A 152 4.04 5.80 -20.65
CA LYS A 152 4.12 6.43 -21.97
C LYS A 152 2.79 7.06 -22.40
N LYS A 153 1.66 6.44 -22.09
CA LYS A 153 0.31 6.90 -22.44
C LYS A 153 -0.14 8.09 -21.58
N ILE A 154 0.17 8.03 -20.29
CA ILE A 154 -0.18 9.08 -19.30
C ILE A 154 1.10 9.45 -18.54
N PRO A 155 1.92 10.39 -19.06
CA PRO A 155 3.24 10.69 -18.53
C PRO A 155 3.20 11.64 -17.30
N SER A 156 2.28 11.45 -16.37
CA SER A 156 2.06 12.30 -15.19
C SER A 156 3.32 12.49 -14.32
N LEU A 157 4.20 11.46 -14.25
CA LEU A 157 5.45 11.53 -13.49
C LEU A 157 6.50 12.50 -14.05
N LYS A 158 6.31 13.00 -15.28
CA LYS A 158 7.26 13.94 -15.93
C LYS A 158 7.03 15.40 -15.53
N TYR A 159 5.85 15.72 -15.02
CA TYR A 159 5.42 17.10 -14.79
C TYR A 159 5.43 17.53 -13.31
N GLU A 160 6.07 16.73 -12.45
CA GLU A 160 6.23 17.01 -11.02
C GLU A 160 7.68 16.99 -10.56
#